data_709434431ed160188c8287f998bb90e0
#
_entry.id   709434431ed160188c8287f998bb90e0
#
_cell.length_a   1.000
_cell.length_b   1.000
_cell.length_c   1.000
_cell.angle_alpha   90.00
_cell.angle_beta   90.00
_cell.angle_gamma   90.00
#
_symmetry.space_group_name_H-M   'P 1'
#
loop_
_entity.id
_entity.type
_entity.pdbx_description
1 polymer ?
#
loop_
_entity_poly.entity_id
_entity_poly.type
_entity_poly.pdbx_seq_one_letter_code
_entity_poly.pdbx_strand_id
1 'polypeptide(L)'
;MNVKERALAGALSGFLATFVLSGLRISLSKLGLIYTTAPEQVVRRLEKFGPLKAWPLRARQALMVAAHFAYGTGAGASFGALRTEGREPESEEVEMLRGDREGPVTEAAVGATLGVLSWGAGWAGWLPVAGVHPAPWTQRTPRALLPVVDHAAYGAAWGLIYRILTQRRA
;
A
#
# COMPACT_ATOMS: atom_id res chain seq x y z
N MET A 1 -9.32 -13.96 16.21
CA MET A 1 -10.11 -12.87 15.52
C MET A 1 -10.88 -13.46 14.35
N ASN A 2 -12.14 -13.08 14.13
CA ASN A 2 -12.89 -13.48 12.94
C ASN A 2 -12.45 -12.70 11.67
N VAL A 3 -12.91 -13.13 10.49
CA VAL A 3 -12.50 -12.52 9.19
C VAL A 3 -12.83 -11.02 9.14
N LYS A 4 -13.98 -10.60 9.70
CA LYS A 4 -14.39 -9.18 9.70
C LYS A 4 -13.46 -8.33 10.57
N GLU A 5 -13.07 -8.83 11.73
CA GLU A 5 -12.13 -8.13 12.64
C GLU A 5 -10.75 -8.01 12.01
N ARG A 6 -10.27 -9.06 11.35
CA ARG A 6 -9.00 -9.03 10.61
C ARG A 6 -9.06 -8.06 9.43
N ALA A 7 -10.15 -8.05 8.68
CA ALA A 7 -10.35 -7.11 7.59
C ALA A 7 -10.38 -5.65 8.08
N LEU A 8 -11.04 -5.37 9.20
CA LEU A 8 -11.06 -4.05 9.81
C LEU A 8 -9.70 -3.60 10.34
N ALA A 9 -8.98 -4.50 11.02
CA ALA A 9 -7.60 -4.22 11.45
C ALA A 9 -6.69 -3.95 10.24
N GLY A 10 -6.85 -4.75 9.17
CA GLY A 10 -6.17 -4.54 7.90
C GLY A 10 -6.52 -3.21 7.25
N ALA A 11 -7.81 -2.86 7.17
CA ALA A 11 -8.27 -1.58 6.63
C ALA A 11 -7.65 -0.38 7.37
N LEU A 12 -7.67 -0.42 8.71
CA LEU A 12 -7.10 0.64 9.53
C LEU A 12 -5.57 0.72 9.37
N SER A 13 -4.88 -0.42 9.33
CA SER A 13 -3.44 -0.43 9.11
C SER A 13 -3.05 0.11 7.73
N GLY A 14 -3.77 -0.24 6.67
CA GLY A 14 -3.57 0.28 5.33
C GLY A 14 -3.86 1.78 5.24
N PHE A 15 -4.93 2.26 5.89
CA PHE A 15 -5.24 3.68 6.00
C PHE A 15 -4.09 4.45 6.68
N LEU A 16 -3.62 3.99 7.84
CA LEU A 16 -2.53 4.63 8.58
C LEU A 16 -1.21 4.58 7.82
N ALA A 17 -0.87 3.45 7.21
CA ALA A 17 0.34 3.32 6.40
C ALA A 17 0.33 4.26 5.18
N THR A 18 -0.85 4.63 4.67
CA THR A 18 -0.97 5.60 3.57
C THR A 18 -0.45 6.99 3.95
N PHE A 19 -0.50 7.38 5.23
CA PHE A 19 0.16 8.61 5.70
C PHE A 19 1.69 8.49 5.62
N VAL A 20 2.25 7.32 5.95
CA VAL A 20 3.70 7.07 5.82
C VAL A 20 4.13 7.22 4.36
N LEU A 21 3.41 6.57 3.44
CA LEU A 21 3.67 6.68 2.00
C LEU A 21 3.54 8.14 1.51
N SER A 22 2.50 8.84 1.95
CA SER A 22 2.27 10.25 1.58
C SER A 22 3.38 11.15 2.09
N GLY A 23 3.81 10.98 3.34
CA GLY A 23 4.92 11.72 3.94
C GLY A 23 6.23 11.49 3.19
N LEU A 24 6.54 10.23 2.89
CA LEU A 24 7.73 9.85 2.12
C LEU A 24 7.71 10.49 0.73
N ARG A 25 6.59 10.44 0.02
CA ARG A 25 6.43 11.03 -1.31
C ARG A 25 6.55 12.56 -1.30
N ILE A 26 5.99 13.22 -0.30
CA ILE A 26 6.15 14.68 -0.14
C ILE A 26 7.64 15.00 0.06
N SER A 27 8.35 14.24 0.88
CA SER A 27 9.78 14.43 1.12
C SER A 27 10.61 14.21 -0.15
N LEU A 28 10.36 13.12 -0.87
CA LEU A 28 11.03 12.81 -2.13
C LEU A 28 10.72 13.85 -3.23
N SER A 29 9.49 14.39 -3.25
CA SER A 29 9.11 15.45 -4.17
C SER A 29 9.85 16.78 -3.87
N LYS A 30 9.99 17.14 -2.59
CA LYS A 30 10.78 18.31 -2.18
C LYS A 30 12.26 18.19 -2.53
N LEU A 31 12.79 16.96 -2.56
CA LEU A 31 14.15 16.66 -3.00
C LEU A 31 14.29 16.60 -4.53
N GLY A 32 13.21 16.81 -5.29
CA GLY A 32 13.24 16.75 -6.76
C GLY A 32 13.38 15.34 -7.34
N LEU A 33 13.17 14.30 -6.52
CA LEU A 33 13.32 12.90 -6.93
C LEU A 33 12.05 12.32 -7.55
N ILE A 34 10.86 12.84 -7.16
CA ILE A 34 9.55 12.45 -7.69
C ILE A 34 8.83 13.71 -8.20
N TYR A 35 8.31 13.66 -9.42
CA TYR A 35 7.60 14.79 -10.04
C TYR A 35 6.08 14.59 -10.10
N THR A 36 5.61 13.34 -10.21
CA THR A 36 4.19 13.01 -10.32
C THR A 36 3.88 11.71 -9.60
N THR A 37 2.68 11.63 -9.02
CA THR A 37 2.20 10.42 -8.34
C THR A 37 1.21 9.66 -9.22
N ALA A 38 1.01 8.35 -8.96
CA ALA A 38 0.04 7.53 -9.70
C ALA A 38 -1.39 8.10 -9.62
N PRO A 39 -1.94 8.50 -8.46
CA PRO A 39 -3.25 9.13 -8.38
C PRO A 39 -3.37 10.40 -9.24
N GLU A 40 -2.32 11.23 -9.27
CA GLU A 40 -2.30 12.44 -10.10
C GLU A 40 -2.37 12.09 -11.59
N GLN A 41 -1.62 11.09 -12.03
CA GLN A 41 -1.62 10.68 -13.44
C GLN A 41 -2.97 10.07 -13.85
N VAL A 42 -3.61 9.31 -12.98
CA VAL A 42 -4.97 8.78 -13.19
C VAL A 42 -5.98 9.93 -13.36
N VAL A 43 -5.96 10.91 -12.46
CA VAL A 43 -6.86 12.07 -12.53
C VAL A 43 -6.61 12.86 -13.81
N ARG A 44 -5.35 13.15 -14.18
CA ARG A 44 -4.99 13.82 -15.44
C ARG A 44 -5.49 13.04 -16.67
N ARG A 45 -5.42 11.70 -16.63
CA ARG A 45 -5.95 10.86 -17.71
C ARG A 45 -7.46 10.97 -17.82
N LEU A 46 -8.17 10.93 -16.70
CA LEU A 46 -9.63 11.10 -16.65
C LEU A 46 -10.06 12.53 -17.06
N GLU A 47 -9.27 13.55 -16.75
CA GLU A 47 -9.49 14.90 -17.26
C GLU A 47 -9.44 14.95 -18.79
N LYS A 48 -8.42 14.33 -19.37
CA LYS A 48 -8.19 14.39 -20.82
C LYS A 48 -9.31 13.73 -21.62
N PHE A 49 -9.83 12.62 -21.13
CA PHE A 49 -10.72 11.74 -21.90
C PHE A 49 -12.09 11.49 -21.26
N GLY A 50 -12.34 12.04 -20.07
CA GLY A 50 -13.47 11.64 -19.29
C GLY A 50 -14.25 12.78 -18.63
N PRO A 51 -15.16 12.41 -17.74
CA PRO A 51 -16.12 13.31 -17.11
C PRO A 51 -15.50 14.36 -16.18
N LEU A 52 -14.23 14.21 -15.80
CA LEU A 52 -13.56 15.14 -14.87
C LEU A 52 -13.11 16.46 -15.53
N LYS A 53 -13.27 16.58 -16.86
CA LYS A 53 -12.84 17.78 -17.60
C LYS A 53 -13.51 19.08 -17.09
N ALA A 54 -14.77 18.98 -16.68
CA ALA A 54 -15.55 20.10 -16.15
C ALA A 54 -15.42 20.30 -14.63
N TRP A 55 -14.69 19.45 -13.93
CA TRP A 55 -14.59 19.52 -12.47
C TRP A 55 -13.66 20.64 -12.01
N PRO A 56 -14.01 21.38 -10.93
CA PRO A 56 -13.12 22.35 -10.30
C PRO A 56 -11.81 21.70 -9.81
N LEU A 57 -10.70 22.43 -9.84
CA LEU A 57 -9.39 21.94 -9.41
C LEU A 57 -9.43 21.32 -7.99
N ARG A 58 -10.10 21.98 -7.05
CA ARG A 58 -10.25 21.48 -5.66
C ARG A 58 -10.95 20.13 -5.59
N ALA A 59 -12.00 19.92 -6.39
CA ALA A 59 -12.72 18.65 -6.44
C ALA A 59 -11.85 17.52 -7.00
N ARG A 60 -11.03 17.81 -8.01
CA ARG A 60 -10.06 16.85 -8.57
C ARG A 60 -8.95 16.49 -7.58
N GLN A 61 -8.45 17.47 -6.84
CA GLN A 61 -7.47 17.24 -5.77
C GLN A 61 -8.07 16.39 -4.64
N ALA A 62 -9.30 16.69 -4.22
CA ALA A 62 -10.00 15.90 -3.20
C ALA A 62 -10.23 14.45 -3.67
N LEU A 63 -10.63 14.25 -4.94
CA LEU A 63 -10.78 12.91 -5.53
C LEU A 63 -9.45 12.15 -5.52
N MET A 64 -8.35 12.81 -5.88
CA MET A 64 -7.02 12.20 -5.88
C MET A 64 -6.61 11.72 -4.48
N VAL A 65 -6.81 12.54 -3.46
CA VAL A 65 -6.52 12.18 -2.07
C VAL A 65 -7.45 11.06 -1.61
N ALA A 66 -8.76 11.18 -1.85
CA ALA A 66 -9.74 10.16 -1.46
C ALA A 66 -9.44 8.80 -2.10
N ALA A 67 -9.14 8.77 -3.41
CA ALA A 67 -8.79 7.55 -4.12
C ALA A 67 -7.49 6.91 -3.58
N HIS A 68 -6.50 7.73 -3.20
CA HIS A 68 -5.26 7.25 -2.62
C HIS A 68 -5.49 6.54 -1.27
N PHE A 69 -6.24 7.16 -0.37
CA PHE A 69 -6.59 6.57 0.92
C PHE A 69 -7.54 5.38 0.78
N ALA A 70 -8.53 5.45 -0.12
CA ALA A 70 -9.44 4.33 -0.39
C ALA A 70 -8.69 3.10 -0.91
N TYR A 71 -7.71 3.30 -1.80
CA TYR A 71 -6.87 2.21 -2.29
C TYR A 71 -6.06 1.56 -1.17
N GLY A 72 -5.38 2.35 -0.34
CA GLY A 72 -4.61 1.82 0.80
C GLY A 72 -5.48 1.10 1.82
N THR A 73 -6.66 1.66 2.13
CA THR A 73 -7.64 1.04 3.02
C THR A 73 -8.18 -0.27 2.46
N GLY A 74 -8.55 -0.30 1.18
CA GLY A 74 -9.06 -1.50 0.51
C GLY A 74 -8.02 -2.61 0.41
N ALA A 75 -6.79 -2.27 0.03
CA ALA A 75 -5.67 -3.21 0.03
C ALA A 75 -5.42 -3.79 1.42
N GLY A 76 -5.46 -2.93 2.45
CA GLY A 76 -5.35 -3.33 3.85
C GLY A 76 -6.46 -4.27 4.29
N ALA A 77 -7.70 -3.97 3.95
CA ALA A 77 -8.84 -4.83 4.26
C ALA A 77 -8.70 -6.22 3.62
N SER A 78 -8.31 -6.26 2.36
CA SER A 78 -8.09 -7.52 1.62
C SER A 78 -6.98 -8.36 2.27
N PHE A 79 -5.87 -7.72 2.63
CA PHE A 79 -4.78 -8.39 3.35
C PHE A 79 -5.27 -8.99 4.68
N GLY A 80 -5.93 -8.18 5.53
CA GLY A 80 -6.42 -8.65 6.82
C GLY A 80 -7.43 -9.80 6.67
N ALA A 81 -8.32 -9.74 5.67
CA ALA A 81 -9.28 -10.80 5.38
C ALA A 81 -8.60 -12.13 4.99
N LEU A 82 -7.51 -12.05 4.22
CA LEU A 82 -6.76 -13.21 3.73
C LEU A 82 -5.81 -13.82 4.78
N ARG A 83 -5.50 -13.09 5.86
CA ARG A 83 -4.70 -13.66 6.96
C ARG A 83 -5.47 -14.78 7.61
N THR A 84 -4.86 -15.93 7.69
CA THR A 84 -5.39 -17.07 8.46
C THR A 84 -5.00 -16.93 9.93
N GLU A 85 -5.89 -17.32 10.83
CA GLU A 85 -5.48 -17.51 12.22
C GLU A 85 -4.49 -18.68 12.25
N GLY A 86 -3.36 -18.45 12.88
CA GLY A 86 -2.45 -19.53 13.16
C GLY A 86 -3.18 -20.59 13.98
N ARG A 87 -3.05 -21.87 13.58
CA ARG A 87 -3.53 -22.99 14.36
C ARG A 87 -2.86 -22.96 15.73
N GLU A 88 -3.58 -23.29 16.79
CA GLU A 88 -2.99 -23.48 18.11
C GLU A 88 -1.75 -24.36 18.00
N PRO A 89 -0.61 -23.99 18.60
CA PRO A 89 0.61 -24.78 18.49
C PRO A 89 0.40 -26.13 19.19
N GLU A 90 0.76 -27.21 18.51
CA GLU A 90 0.62 -28.57 19.03
C GLU A 90 1.70 -28.92 20.09
N SER A 91 2.74 -28.07 20.27
CA SER A 91 3.81 -28.25 21.25
C SER A 91 4.52 -26.91 21.55
N GLU A 92 5.18 -26.83 22.73
CA GLU A 92 6.00 -25.66 23.13
C GLU A 92 7.14 -25.36 22.15
N GLU A 93 7.70 -26.39 21.50
CA GLU A 93 8.76 -26.25 20.50
C GLU A 93 8.23 -25.54 19.24
N VAL A 94 7.01 -25.89 18.82
CA VAL A 94 6.33 -25.24 17.68
C VAL A 94 5.98 -23.79 18.04
N GLU A 95 5.59 -23.52 19.28
CA GLU A 95 5.31 -22.17 19.77
C GLU A 95 6.56 -21.29 19.76
N MET A 96 7.71 -21.83 20.22
CA MET A 96 8.98 -21.13 20.22
C MET A 96 9.44 -20.79 18.78
N LEU A 97 9.37 -21.74 17.86
CA LEU A 97 9.69 -21.53 16.44
C LEU A 97 8.71 -20.57 15.76
N ARG A 98 7.48 -20.50 16.21
CA ARG A 98 6.44 -19.60 15.73
C ARG A 98 6.64 -18.17 16.24
N GLY A 99 7.07 -18.00 17.51
CA GLY A 99 7.41 -16.70 18.08
C GLY A 99 8.41 -15.94 17.22
N ASP A 100 9.43 -16.61 16.72
CA ASP A 100 10.41 -16.05 15.78
C ASP A 100 9.81 -15.70 14.41
N ARG A 101 8.85 -16.50 13.92
CA ARG A 101 8.18 -16.29 12.61
C ARG A 101 7.12 -15.17 12.66
N GLU A 102 6.57 -14.87 13.82
CA GLU A 102 5.57 -13.81 14.03
C GLU A 102 6.19 -12.53 14.63
N GLY A 103 7.51 -12.39 14.59
CA GLY A 103 8.24 -11.23 15.06
C GLY A 103 7.97 -9.96 14.24
N PRO A 104 8.29 -8.76 14.78
CA PRO A 104 8.06 -7.51 14.06
C PRO A 104 8.84 -7.43 12.74
N VAL A 105 10.00 -8.05 12.66
CA VAL A 105 10.80 -8.12 11.43
C VAL A 105 10.09 -8.92 10.34
N THR A 106 9.51 -10.07 10.71
CA THR A 106 8.76 -10.91 9.78
C THR A 106 7.52 -10.19 9.26
N GLU A 107 6.77 -9.52 10.14
CA GLU A 107 5.59 -8.74 9.75
C GLU A 107 5.97 -7.56 8.84
N ALA A 108 7.06 -6.89 9.12
CA ALA A 108 7.57 -5.84 8.24
C ALA A 108 7.99 -6.39 6.88
N ALA A 109 8.66 -7.55 6.83
CA ALA A 109 9.09 -8.19 5.59
C ALA A 109 7.91 -8.67 4.74
N VAL A 110 6.91 -9.32 5.36
CA VAL A 110 5.66 -9.73 4.70
C VAL A 110 4.93 -8.51 4.16
N GLY A 111 4.78 -7.48 4.98
CA GLY A 111 4.18 -6.22 4.56
C GLY A 111 4.93 -5.57 3.40
N ALA A 112 6.27 -5.47 3.48
CA ALA A 112 7.10 -4.93 2.40
C ALA A 112 6.92 -5.69 1.09
N THR A 113 6.90 -7.02 1.14
CA THR A 113 6.66 -7.87 -0.05
C THR A 113 5.30 -7.57 -0.67
N LEU A 114 4.26 -7.46 0.14
CA LEU A 114 2.91 -7.12 -0.35
C LEU A 114 2.82 -5.69 -0.89
N GLY A 115 3.55 -4.75 -0.29
CA GLY A 115 3.69 -3.40 -0.81
C GLY A 115 4.29 -3.39 -2.21
N VAL A 116 5.37 -4.14 -2.43
CA VAL A 116 6.00 -4.30 -3.75
C VAL A 116 5.05 -5.00 -4.74
N LEU A 117 4.33 -6.03 -4.32
CA LEU A 117 3.32 -6.69 -5.17
C LEU A 117 2.18 -5.73 -5.55
N SER A 118 1.71 -4.89 -4.62
CA SER A 118 0.73 -3.84 -4.88
C SER A 118 1.26 -2.81 -5.90
N TRP A 119 2.53 -2.41 -5.78
CA TRP A 119 3.19 -1.60 -6.79
C TRP A 119 3.22 -2.30 -8.15
N GLY A 120 3.61 -3.58 -8.19
CA GLY A 120 3.65 -4.37 -9.40
C GLY A 120 2.29 -4.45 -10.10
N ALA A 121 1.23 -4.76 -9.37
CA ALA A 121 -0.13 -4.82 -9.88
C ALA A 121 -0.62 -3.46 -10.43
N GLY A 122 -0.28 -2.37 -9.75
CA GLY A 122 -0.66 -1.02 -10.15
C GLY A 122 0.29 -0.44 -11.20
N TRP A 123 1.50 -0.10 -10.77
CA TRP A 123 2.46 0.67 -11.54
C TRP A 123 3.05 -0.09 -12.74
N ALA A 124 3.32 -1.38 -12.58
CA ALA A 124 3.81 -2.23 -13.66
C ALA A 124 2.71 -2.98 -14.41
N GLY A 125 1.52 -3.08 -13.82
CA GLY A 125 0.37 -3.82 -14.35
C GLY A 125 -0.65 -2.92 -15.07
N TRP A 126 -1.78 -2.64 -14.41
CA TRP A 126 -2.94 -2.04 -15.07
C TRP A 126 -2.76 -0.58 -15.52
N LEU A 127 -1.93 0.22 -14.83
CA LEU A 127 -1.73 1.62 -15.17
C LEU A 127 -1.10 1.83 -16.56
N PRO A 128 -0.02 1.10 -16.95
CA PRO A 128 0.48 1.14 -18.32
C PRO A 128 -0.52 0.62 -19.35
N VAL A 129 -1.24 -0.46 -19.03
CA VAL A 129 -2.27 -1.02 -19.93
C VAL A 129 -3.38 0.00 -20.18
N ALA A 130 -3.80 0.75 -19.15
CA ALA A 130 -4.77 1.85 -19.27
C ALA A 130 -4.17 3.11 -19.94
N GLY A 131 -2.89 3.10 -20.31
CA GLY A 131 -2.21 4.26 -20.90
C GLY A 131 -2.10 5.46 -19.96
N VAL A 132 -2.06 5.22 -18.65
CA VAL A 132 -1.95 6.26 -17.62
C VAL A 132 -0.52 6.77 -17.54
N HIS A 133 0.47 5.87 -17.61
CA HIS A 133 1.90 6.21 -17.67
C HIS A 133 2.70 5.16 -18.46
N PRO A 134 3.96 5.48 -18.83
CA PRO A 134 4.86 4.53 -19.47
C PRO A 134 5.18 3.35 -18.54
N ALA A 135 5.34 2.16 -19.11
CA ALA A 135 5.73 0.97 -18.35
C ALA A 135 7.11 1.17 -17.66
N PRO A 136 7.34 0.60 -16.45
CA PRO A 136 8.58 0.80 -15.70
C PRO A 136 9.85 0.46 -16.48
N TRP A 137 9.82 -0.59 -17.30
CA TRP A 137 10.95 -1.03 -18.12
C TRP A 137 11.28 -0.07 -19.28
N THR A 138 10.44 0.90 -19.57
CA THR A 138 10.69 1.96 -20.56
C THR A 138 11.18 3.25 -19.91
N GLN A 139 11.26 3.30 -18.58
CA GLN A 139 11.63 4.48 -17.81
C GLN A 139 13.12 4.42 -17.42
N ARG A 140 13.70 5.58 -17.10
CA ARG A 140 15.06 5.61 -16.50
C ARG A 140 15.06 4.94 -15.14
N THR A 141 16.08 4.15 -14.85
CA THR A 141 16.21 3.31 -13.64
C THR A 141 15.81 4.00 -12.32
N PRO A 142 16.25 5.22 -11.99
CA PRO A 142 15.83 5.86 -10.74
C PRO A 142 14.31 6.08 -10.65
N ARG A 143 13.67 6.43 -11.77
CA ARG A 143 12.21 6.64 -11.81
C ARG A 143 11.41 5.34 -11.69
N ALA A 144 11.99 4.22 -12.11
CA ALA A 144 11.37 2.92 -11.97
C ALA A 144 11.55 2.33 -10.56
N LEU A 145 12.70 2.57 -9.91
CA LEU A 145 13.06 1.97 -8.63
C LEU A 145 12.48 2.72 -7.42
N LEU A 146 12.41 4.06 -7.45
CA LEU A 146 11.88 4.84 -6.33
C LEU A 146 10.47 4.42 -5.90
N PRO A 147 9.52 4.16 -6.83
CA PRO A 147 8.20 3.64 -6.45
C PRO A 147 8.22 2.23 -5.84
N VAL A 148 9.22 1.40 -6.15
CA VAL A 148 9.39 0.08 -5.49
C VAL A 148 9.78 0.28 -4.03
N VAL A 149 10.75 1.17 -3.77
CA VAL A 149 11.25 1.44 -2.43
C VAL A 149 10.16 2.08 -1.55
N ASP A 150 9.41 3.05 -2.09
CA ASP A 150 8.34 3.70 -1.34
C ASP A 150 7.20 2.74 -0.99
N HIS A 151 6.88 1.80 -1.88
CA HIS A 151 5.87 0.78 -1.62
C HIS A 151 6.38 -0.33 -0.69
N ALA A 152 7.66 -0.67 -0.71
CA ALA A 152 8.24 -1.54 0.28
C ALA A 152 8.18 -0.92 1.69
N ALA A 153 8.54 0.36 1.82
CA ALA A 153 8.43 1.09 3.09
C ALA A 153 6.97 1.22 3.56
N TYR A 154 6.04 1.53 2.65
CA TYR A 154 4.60 1.54 2.91
C TYR A 154 4.11 0.18 3.43
N GLY A 155 4.47 -0.89 2.74
CA GLY A 155 4.07 -2.24 3.12
C GLY A 155 4.67 -2.66 4.46
N ALA A 156 5.93 -2.34 4.73
CA ALA A 156 6.56 -2.61 6.03
C ALA A 156 5.81 -1.90 7.17
N ALA A 157 5.51 -0.61 7.00
CA ALA A 157 4.71 0.14 7.97
C ALA A 157 3.33 -0.48 8.16
N TRP A 158 2.69 -0.89 7.08
CA TRP A 158 1.40 -1.57 7.10
C TRP A 158 1.43 -2.87 7.92
N GLY A 159 2.42 -3.77 7.66
CA GLY A 159 2.58 -5.01 8.42
C GLY A 159 2.79 -4.77 9.92
N LEU A 160 3.66 -3.81 10.28
CA LEU A 160 3.91 -3.45 11.68
C LEU A 160 2.65 -2.88 12.37
N ILE A 161 1.91 -1.99 11.72
CA ILE A 161 0.69 -1.42 12.28
C ILE A 161 -0.37 -2.52 12.45
N TYR A 162 -0.52 -3.42 11.46
CA TYR A 162 -1.43 -4.56 11.56
C TYR A 162 -1.11 -5.42 12.77
N ARG A 163 0.15 -5.78 12.97
CA ARG A 163 0.61 -6.51 14.15
C ARG A 163 0.21 -5.82 15.46
N ILE A 164 0.50 -4.51 15.58
CA ILE A 164 0.16 -3.74 16.79
C ILE A 164 -1.34 -3.77 17.07
N LEU A 165 -2.17 -3.64 16.03
CA LEU A 165 -3.63 -3.63 16.16
C LEU A 165 -4.22 -4.99 16.53
N THR A 166 -3.58 -6.08 16.09
CA THR A 166 -4.06 -7.45 16.35
C THR A 166 -3.56 -7.99 17.68
N GLN A 167 -2.32 -7.69 18.09
CA GLN A 167 -1.77 -8.14 19.38
C GLN A 167 -2.42 -7.50 20.60
N ARG A 168 -2.99 -6.28 20.49
CA ARG A 168 -3.69 -5.62 21.60
C ARG A 168 -5.06 -6.22 21.89
N ARG A 169 -5.53 -7.17 21.09
CA ARG A 169 -6.83 -7.82 21.22
C ARG A 169 -6.75 -9.30 21.60
N ALA A 170 -5.55 -9.84 21.70
CA ALA A 170 -5.28 -11.17 22.25
C ALA A 170 -4.96 -11.07 23.74
#